data_732d0f0cc56ced42dd74251a7cad1c43
#
_entry.id   732d0f0cc56ced42dd74251a7cad1c43
#
_cell.length_a   1.000
_cell.length_b   1.000
_cell.length_c   1.000
_cell.angle_alpha   90.00
_cell.angle_beta   90.00
_cell.angle_gamma   90.00
#
_symmetry.space_group_name_H-M   'P 1'
#
loop_
_entity.id
_entity.type
_entity.pdbx_description
1 polymer ?
#
loop_
_entity_poly.entity_id
_entity_poly.type
_entity_poly.pdbx_seq_one_letter_code
_entity_poly.pdbx_strand_id
1 'polypeptide(L)'
;MSNPRYSNGALRRKHRARFKAMDAPCGICSGRLGRIHYDEPSDSAHPLSFVIDEIRPVSKWKQFGYASPKDAAKDWNNLQAAHFCCNQAKGAKVGYTHMMATPKTSGDW
;
A
#
# COMPACT_ATOMS: atom_id res chain seq x y z
N MET A 1 26.95 6.76 10.23
CA MET A 1 26.37 5.59 9.69
C MET A 1 24.90 5.78 9.39
N SER A 2 24.46 5.21 8.34
CA SER A 2 23.09 5.47 7.95
C SER A 2 22.11 4.57 8.67
N ASN A 3 21.04 5.16 9.03
CA ASN A 3 19.87 4.51 9.57
C ASN A 3 19.18 3.76 8.41
N PRO A 4 18.66 2.54 8.61
CA PRO A 4 17.93 1.84 7.57
C PRO A 4 16.80 2.67 6.97
N ARG A 5 16.21 3.52 7.77
CA ARG A 5 15.17 4.42 7.33
C ARG A 5 15.67 5.38 6.26
N TYR A 6 16.88 5.91 6.42
CA TYR A 6 17.45 6.82 5.43
C TYR A 6 17.87 6.09 4.16
N SER A 7 18.44 4.91 4.29
CA SER A 7 18.82 4.16 3.10
C SER A 7 17.59 3.75 2.31
N ASN A 8 16.45 3.55 2.95
CA ASN A 8 15.22 3.23 2.26
C ASN A 8 14.48 4.47 1.77
N GLY A 9 14.79 5.64 2.32
CA GLY A 9 14.09 6.86 1.98
C GLY A 9 14.18 7.24 0.51
N ALA A 10 15.38 7.16 -0.06
CA ALA A 10 15.58 7.48 -1.47
C ALA A 10 14.85 6.49 -2.37
N LEU A 11 14.92 5.20 -2.04
CA LEU A 11 14.24 4.17 -2.81
C LEU A 11 12.72 4.33 -2.70
N ARG A 12 12.23 4.65 -1.52
CA ARG A 12 10.81 4.88 -1.32
C ARG A 12 10.32 6.05 -2.15
N ARG A 13 11.08 7.12 -2.24
CA ARG A 13 10.74 8.25 -3.09
C ARG A 13 10.69 7.85 -4.57
N LYS A 14 11.62 7.01 -5.01
CA LYS A 14 11.61 6.50 -6.37
C LYS A 14 10.36 5.66 -6.63
N HIS A 15 10.01 4.80 -5.70
CA HIS A 15 8.79 3.98 -5.83
C HIS A 15 7.55 4.85 -5.87
N ARG A 16 7.48 5.86 -5.02
CA ARG A 16 6.34 6.78 -5.02
C ARG A 16 6.21 7.52 -6.35
N ALA A 17 7.34 8.02 -6.86
CA ALA A 17 7.34 8.72 -8.13
C ALA A 17 6.93 7.80 -9.28
N ARG A 18 7.35 6.55 -9.23
CA ARG A 18 7.01 5.56 -10.24
C ARG A 18 5.51 5.26 -10.26
N PHE A 19 4.90 5.04 -9.09
CA PHE A 19 3.46 4.83 -9.01
C PHE A 19 2.69 6.03 -9.50
N LYS A 20 3.11 7.23 -9.12
CA LYS A 20 2.46 8.46 -9.55
C LYS A 20 2.52 8.62 -11.07
N ALA A 21 3.69 8.38 -11.66
CA ALA A 21 3.87 8.48 -13.10
C ALA A 21 2.99 7.50 -13.87
N MET A 22 2.75 6.33 -13.28
CA MET A 22 1.87 5.32 -13.87
C MET A 22 0.39 5.63 -13.64
N ASP A 23 0.08 6.59 -12.79
CA ASP A 23 -1.30 6.82 -12.31
C ASP A 23 -1.91 5.50 -11.86
N ALA A 24 -1.14 4.72 -11.11
CA ALA A 24 -1.53 3.38 -10.70
C ALA A 24 -2.82 3.41 -9.87
N PRO A 25 -3.75 2.50 -10.11
CA PRO A 25 -4.97 2.41 -9.29
C PRO A 25 -4.66 1.78 -7.94
N CYS A 26 -5.58 1.95 -7.00
CA CYS A 26 -5.46 1.29 -5.71
C CYS A 26 -5.52 -0.22 -5.89
N GLY A 27 -4.48 -0.91 -5.44
CA GLY A 27 -4.42 -2.36 -5.55
C GLY A 27 -5.31 -3.08 -4.54
N ILE A 28 -5.81 -2.37 -3.54
CA ILE A 28 -6.65 -2.98 -2.50
C ILE A 28 -8.12 -2.97 -2.91
N CYS A 29 -8.64 -1.83 -3.35
CA CYS A 29 -10.05 -1.74 -3.77
C CYS A 29 -10.23 -1.89 -5.27
N SER A 30 -9.14 -2.06 -6.01
CA SER A 30 -9.16 -2.23 -7.47
C SER A 30 -9.86 -1.07 -8.19
N GLY A 31 -9.68 0.13 -7.65
CA GLY A 31 -10.25 1.34 -8.24
C GLY A 31 -11.71 1.62 -7.88
N ARG A 32 -12.30 0.84 -7.00
CA ARG A 32 -13.70 1.04 -6.60
C ARG A 32 -13.98 2.41 -6.04
N LEU A 33 -13.06 2.94 -5.24
CA LEU A 33 -13.23 4.25 -4.62
C LEU A 33 -12.75 5.38 -5.53
N GLY A 34 -12.40 5.07 -6.76
CA GLY A 34 -11.91 6.05 -7.71
C GLY A 34 -10.40 6.10 -7.74
N ARG A 35 -9.88 7.12 -8.41
CA ARG A 35 -8.44 7.29 -8.56
C ARG A 35 -7.80 7.63 -7.23
N ILE A 36 -6.53 7.28 -7.12
CA ILE A 36 -5.73 7.71 -5.98
C ILE A 36 -5.41 9.19 -6.16
N HIS A 37 -5.54 9.95 -5.09
CA HIS A 37 -5.21 11.38 -5.09
C HIS A 37 -3.72 11.55 -4.77
N TYR A 38 -2.89 11.50 -5.80
CA TYR A 38 -1.44 11.52 -5.65
C TYR A 38 -0.88 12.85 -5.16
N ASP A 39 -1.65 13.92 -5.30
CA ASP A 39 -1.19 15.26 -4.93
C ASP A 39 -1.63 15.71 -3.55
N GLU A 40 -2.35 14.87 -2.83
CA GLU A 40 -2.78 15.18 -1.47
C GLU A 40 -1.84 14.58 -0.43
N PRO A 41 -1.74 15.21 0.76
CA PRO A 41 -0.95 14.61 1.84
C PRO A 41 -1.46 13.22 2.20
N SER A 42 -0.54 12.32 2.50
CA SER A 42 -0.88 10.93 2.84
C SER A 42 -1.24 10.86 4.32
N ASP A 43 -2.45 11.23 4.66
CA ASP A 43 -2.90 11.24 6.05
C ASP A 43 -4.42 11.02 6.14
N SER A 44 -4.91 10.92 7.36
CA SER A 44 -6.31 10.58 7.62
C SER A 44 -7.30 11.67 7.17
N ALA A 45 -6.84 12.90 6.99
CA ALA A 45 -7.68 13.97 6.49
C ALA A 45 -7.94 13.82 4.99
N HIS A 46 -7.17 12.95 4.32
CA HIS A 46 -7.27 12.71 2.89
C HIS A 46 -7.38 11.22 2.64
N PRO A 47 -8.56 10.64 2.85
CA PRO A 47 -8.71 9.16 2.82
C PRO A 47 -8.38 8.53 1.46
N LEU A 48 -8.49 9.29 0.37
CA LEU A 48 -8.17 8.76 -0.96
C LEU A 48 -6.74 9.11 -1.39
N SER A 49 -5.93 9.63 -0.47
CA SER A 49 -4.54 9.97 -0.77
C SER A 49 -3.71 8.71 -0.97
N PHE A 50 -2.53 8.92 -1.55
CA PHE A 50 -1.64 7.84 -1.93
C PHE A 50 -0.78 7.35 -0.77
N VAL A 51 -0.74 6.04 -0.61
CA VAL A 51 0.27 5.37 0.22
C VAL A 51 0.81 4.18 -0.55
N ILE A 52 2.02 3.75 -0.20
CA ILE A 52 2.56 2.48 -0.70
C ILE A 52 2.19 1.40 0.30
N ASP A 53 1.60 0.33 -0.18
CA ASP A 53 1.24 -0.83 0.64
C ASP A 53 2.14 -2.00 0.29
N GLU A 54 2.60 -2.72 1.31
CA GLU A 54 3.29 -3.99 1.10
C GLU A 54 2.25 -5.10 1.01
N ILE A 55 2.19 -5.75 -0.15
CA ILE A 55 1.22 -6.82 -0.40
C ILE A 55 1.41 -7.93 0.63
N ARG A 56 2.68 -8.29 0.87
CA ARG A 56 3.06 -9.22 1.93
C ARG A 56 3.61 -8.39 3.06
N PRO A 57 2.91 -8.34 4.22
CA PRO A 57 3.34 -7.46 5.31
C PRO A 57 4.78 -7.70 5.72
N VAL A 58 5.49 -6.59 5.94
CA VAL A 58 6.89 -6.64 6.38
C VAL A 58 7.03 -7.44 7.67
N SER A 59 6.06 -7.36 8.55
CA SER A 59 6.08 -8.11 9.81
C SER A 59 6.07 -9.62 9.61
N LYS A 60 5.69 -10.08 8.44
CA LYS A 60 5.62 -11.51 8.12
C LYS A 60 6.70 -11.95 7.14
N TRP A 61 7.80 -11.24 7.11
CA TRP A 61 8.86 -11.45 6.13
C TRP A 61 9.39 -12.89 6.08
N LYS A 62 9.51 -13.52 7.23
CA LYS A 62 9.99 -14.92 7.30
C LYS A 62 9.01 -15.87 6.60
N GLN A 63 7.73 -15.65 6.82
CA GLN A 63 6.68 -16.49 6.25
C GLN A 63 6.74 -16.49 4.73
N PHE A 64 7.14 -15.38 4.14
CA PHE A 64 7.17 -15.23 2.68
C PHE A 64 8.57 -15.40 2.08
N GLY A 65 9.51 -15.88 2.88
CA GLY A 65 10.82 -16.28 2.36
C GLY A 65 11.82 -15.15 2.15
N TYR A 66 11.56 -13.96 2.69
CA TYR A 66 12.52 -12.88 2.61
C TYR A 66 13.66 -13.09 3.60
N ALA A 67 14.83 -12.57 3.27
CA ALA A 67 16.00 -12.67 4.12
C ALA A 67 15.94 -11.71 5.30
N SER A 68 15.17 -10.63 5.18
CA SER A 68 15.03 -9.63 6.23
C SER A 68 13.75 -8.80 6.00
N PRO A 69 13.26 -8.09 7.04
CA PRO A 69 12.12 -7.19 6.83
C PRO A 69 12.42 -6.10 5.82
N LYS A 70 13.67 -5.65 5.78
CA LYS A 70 14.11 -4.62 4.84
C LYS A 70 13.95 -5.10 3.40
N ASP A 71 14.26 -6.37 3.14
CA ASP A 71 14.11 -6.94 1.79
C ASP A 71 12.64 -6.96 1.37
N ALA A 72 11.75 -7.30 2.28
CA ALA A 72 10.33 -7.28 2.00
C ALA A 72 9.83 -5.87 1.70
N ALA A 73 10.36 -4.88 2.42
CA ALA A 73 9.92 -3.48 2.27
C ALA A 73 10.38 -2.84 0.97
N LYS A 74 11.48 -3.31 0.38
CA LYS A 74 12.03 -2.68 -0.82
C LYS A 74 11.78 -3.46 -2.11
N ASP A 75 11.15 -4.62 -2.02
CA ASP A 75 10.87 -5.43 -3.20
C ASP A 75 9.72 -4.81 -3.98
N TRP A 76 10.03 -4.27 -5.17
CA TRP A 76 9.02 -3.65 -6.02
C TRP A 76 7.83 -4.58 -6.27
N ASN A 77 8.10 -5.88 -6.42
CA ASN A 77 7.04 -6.85 -6.68
C ASN A 77 6.14 -7.12 -5.47
N ASN A 78 6.54 -6.60 -4.31
CA ASN A 78 5.75 -6.68 -3.09
C ASN A 78 5.02 -5.38 -2.77
N LEU A 79 5.11 -4.40 -3.66
CA LEU A 79 4.53 -3.07 -3.41
C LEU A 79 3.36 -2.82 -4.34
N GLN A 80 2.41 -2.05 -3.85
CA GLN A 80 1.29 -1.58 -4.66
C GLN A 80 0.88 -0.19 -4.19
N ALA A 81 0.31 0.59 -5.10
CA ALA A 81 -0.30 1.86 -4.72
C ALA A 81 -1.63 1.58 -4.04
N ALA A 82 -2.00 2.41 -3.09
CA ALA A 82 -3.25 2.23 -2.39
C ALA A 82 -3.79 3.56 -1.90
N HIS A 83 -5.11 3.62 -1.68
CA HIS A 83 -5.72 4.70 -0.95
C HIS A 83 -5.34 4.59 0.53
N PHE A 84 -5.16 5.72 1.18
CA PHE A 84 -4.85 5.75 2.61
C PHE A 84 -5.88 4.94 3.41
N CYS A 85 -7.18 5.16 3.15
CA CYS A 85 -8.22 4.46 3.89
C CYS A 85 -8.23 2.95 3.64
N CYS A 86 -7.92 2.54 2.42
CA CYS A 86 -7.85 1.11 2.09
C CYS A 86 -6.67 0.44 2.81
N ASN A 87 -5.53 1.14 2.87
CA ASN A 87 -4.37 0.62 3.56
C ASN A 87 -4.62 0.50 5.06
N GLN A 88 -5.30 1.46 5.64
CA GLN A 88 -5.66 1.41 7.05
C GLN A 88 -6.59 0.24 7.34
N ALA A 89 -7.58 0.03 6.49
CA ALA A 89 -8.51 -1.08 6.66
C ALA A 89 -7.82 -2.44 6.53
N LYS A 90 -6.86 -2.52 5.62
CA LYS A 90 -6.11 -3.75 5.40
C LYS A 90 -5.21 -4.09 6.60
N GLY A 91 -4.52 -3.07 7.14
CA GLY A 91 -3.53 -3.31 8.18
C GLY A 91 -2.49 -4.32 7.72
N ALA A 92 -2.23 -5.36 8.50
CA ALA A 92 -1.27 -6.40 8.17
C ALA A 92 -1.92 -7.67 7.61
N LYS A 93 -3.16 -7.56 7.13
CA LYS A 93 -3.87 -8.73 6.57
C LYS A 93 -3.33 -9.07 5.19
N VAL A 94 -3.18 -10.36 4.93
CA VAL A 94 -2.74 -10.85 3.63
C VAL A 94 -3.97 -11.09 2.77
N GLY A 95 -3.93 -10.61 1.53
CA GLY A 95 -5.02 -10.85 0.58
C GLY A 95 -6.28 -10.04 0.82
N TYR A 96 -6.22 -9.08 1.74
CA TYR A 96 -7.39 -8.25 2.04
C TYR A 96 -7.72 -7.35 0.85
N THR A 97 -9.01 -7.22 0.55
CA THR A 97 -9.49 -6.23 -0.41
C THR A 97 -10.59 -5.41 0.23
N HIS A 98 -10.55 -4.11 0.03
CA HIS A 98 -11.54 -3.19 0.61
C HIS A 98 -12.92 -3.35 -0.01
N MET A 99 -13.00 -4.02 -1.13
CA MET A 99 -14.29 -4.33 -1.76
C MET A 99 -15.24 -5.05 -0.84
N MET A 100 -14.70 -5.82 0.06
CA MET A 100 -15.49 -6.60 1.01
C MET A 100 -16.34 -5.72 1.91
N ALA A 101 -15.97 -4.50 2.05
CA ALA A 101 -16.67 -3.58 2.94
C ALA A 101 -17.98 -3.09 2.38
N THR A 102 -18.25 -3.43 1.15
CA THR A 102 -19.49 -2.93 0.61
C THR A 102 -20.61 -3.90 0.81
N PRO A 103 -21.15 -4.24 0.85
CA PRO A 103 -22.04 -4.64 0.70
C PRO A 103 -23.01 -4.69 1.20
N LYS A 104 -22.88 -4.54 1.28
CA LYS A 104 -23.51 -4.69 1.58
C LYS A 104 -24.45 -4.83 1.43
N THR A 105 -24.22 -5.20 1.30
CA THR A 105 -24.66 -5.37 1.08
C THR A 105 -25.22 -6.01 1.15
N SER A 106 -25.23 -6.13 1.37
CA SER A 106 -25.51 -6.52 1.38
C SER A 106 -25.86 -7.21 1.38
N GLY A 107 -26.20 -7.42 1.50
CA GLY A 107 -26.12 -7.81 1.49
C GLY A 107 -26.08 -8.67 1.33
N ASP A 108 -25.98 -8.74 1.25
CA ASP A 108 -25.67 -9.31 1.08
C ASP A 108 -25.18 -9.76 1.20
N TRP A 109 -24.93 -9.49 1.37
CA TRP A 109 -24.27 -9.67 1.57
C TRP A 109 -24.47 -9.94 2.16
#